data_60d589a60227ceb8abda330f599de588
#
_entry.id   60d589a60227ceb8abda330f599de588
#
_cell.length_a   1.000
_cell.length_b   1.000
_cell.length_c   1.000
_cell.angle_alpha   90.00
_cell.angle_beta   90.00
_cell.angle_gamma   90.00
#
_symmetry.space_group_name_H-M   'P 1'
#
loop_
_entity.id
_entity.type
_entity.pdbx_description
1 polymer ?
#
loop_
_entity_poly.entity_id
_entity_poly.type
_entity_poly.pdbx_seq_one_letter_code
_entity_poly.pdbx_strand_id
1 'polypeptide(L)'
;MQRRLITALFIALLIPARGTRAQTPQDTSQSNGESVSLPSFETAQDLAARGRLDKAMAQLDELVKQSPEPAGVERLRGLILYQRERFPEAIGAFTNAVAQDAADSESIEMRGVSLFRLGRTPEAIPFLEQARAAVESANIDPNYVLALCYADVQRYDDSRRAFAAQFGFEPDSARAHLLAGRMFLRRELREQAGVEATKALALEPSLPLAHELLGEVALANGDAATAIKELEIERTFDPMNPDLYDRLGDAYVRKGLYTQAQEALNRAVLLEPSATGPYILLGETFLKLNEPIEALHYLDHAVKMDPTNYITHNLLAQAYKATGQVDAANREFQLVVDIQHRNDPKPEEK
;
A
#
# COMPACT_ATOMS: atom_id res chain seq x y z
N MET A 1 -6.88 2.09 -6.62
CA MET A 1 -5.50 1.69 -6.93
C MET A 1 -4.73 1.11 -5.74
N GLN A 2 -5.06 1.44 -4.50
CA GLN A 2 -4.36 0.97 -3.27
C GLN A 2 -4.53 -0.51 -2.91
N ARG A 3 -5.56 -1.21 -3.43
CA ARG A 3 -5.77 -2.65 -3.12
C ARG A 3 -4.72 -3.62 -3.68
N ARG A 4 -3.88 -3.19 -4.65
CA ARG A 4 -2.87 -4.06 -5.30
C ARG A 4 -1.51 -4.11 -4.60
N LEU A 5 -1.19 -3.16 -3.72
CA LEU A 5 0.13 -3.08 -3.06
C LEU A 5 0.30 -4.07 -1.89
N ILE A 6 -0.79 -4.53 -1.28
CA ILE A 6 -0.73 -5.50 -0.17
C ILE A 6 -0.39 -6.92 -0.67
N THR A 7 -0.67 -7.22 -1.94
CA THR A 7 -0.49 -8.56 -2.53
C THR A 7 0.99 -8.93 -2.74
N ALA A 8 1.88 -7.96 -2.95
CA ALA A 8 3.27 -8.24 -3.31
C ALA A 8 4.19 -8.56 -2.12
N LEU A 9 3.85 -8.13 -0.91
CA LEU A 9 4.73 -8.29 0.26
C LEU A 9 4.56 -9.62 0.98
N PHE A 10 3.42 -10.31 0.81
CA PHE A 10 3.10 -11.54 1.54
C PHE A 10 3.43 -12.85 0.80
N ILE A 11 3.67 -12.83 -0.51
CA ILE A 11 3.81 -14.07 -1.32
C ILE A 11 5.22 -14.66 -1.26
N ALA A 12 6.24 -13.88 -0.92
CA ALA A 12 7.63 -14.34 -0.93
C ALA A 12 8.06 -15.15 0.31
N LEU A 13 7.22 -15.25 1.36
CA LEU A 13 7.60 -15.85 2.65
C LEU A 13 6.97 -17.21 2.94
N LEU A 14 6.12 -17.76 2.06
CA LEU A 14 5.32 -18.96 2.36
C LEU A 14 5.96 -20.31 1.99
N ILE A 15 7.23 -20.37 1.55
CA ILE A 15 7.89 -21.66 1.25
C ILE A 15 9.24 -21.69 1.98
N PRO A 16 9.40 -22.50 3.05
CA PRO A 16 10.70 -22.68 3.69
C PRO A 16 11.67 -23.40 2.73
N ALA A 17 12.75 -22.71 2.38
CA ALA A 17 13.86 -23.30 1.64
C ALA A 17 14.54 -24.37 2.54
N ARG A 18 14.23 -25.64 2.35
CA ARG A 18 15.00 -26.75 2.92
C ARG A 18 16.29 -26.95 2.14
N GLY A 19 17.37 -27.04 2.89
CA GLY A 19 18.75 -27.08 2.47
C GLY A 19 19.05 -28.06 1.34
N THR A 20 19.89 -27.58 0.45
CA THR A 20 20.57 -28.36 -0.62
C THR A 20 21.43 -29.45 -0.03
N ARG A 21 21.05 -30.71 -0.28
CA ARG A 21 21.93 -31.83 -0.15
C ARG A 21 22.48 -32.14 -1.55
N ALA A 22 23.80 -32.02 -1.69
CA ALA A 22 24.51 -32.35 -2.90
C ALA A 22 24.28 -33.82 -3.24
N GLN A 23 23.84 -34.11 -4.46
CA GLN A 23 23.91 -35.44 -5.07
C GLN A 23 24.74 -35.36 -6.33
N THR A 24 25.72 -36.26 -6.38
CA THR A 24 26.58 -36.59 -7.50
C THR A 24 25.80 -37.14 -8.70
N PRO A 25 26.23 -36.91 -9.95
CA PRO A 25 25.50 -37.36 -11.12
C PRO A 25 25.80 -38.86 -11.39
N GLN A 26 24.76 -39.64 -11.58
CA GLN A 26 24.83 -40.88 -12.33
C GLN A 26 23.87 -40.83 -13.50
N ASP A 27 24.49 -41.06 -14.65
CA ASP A 27 23.92 -41.21 -15.98
C ASP A 27 23.13 -42.52 -16.07
N THR A 28 21.96 -42.50 -16.73
CA THR A 28 21.59 -43.44 -17.80
C THR A 28 20.10 -43.37 -18.17
N SER A 29 19.90 -43.19 -19.47
CA SER A 29 18.86 -43.76 -20.36
C SER A 29 17.38 -43.43 -20.14
N GLN A 30 16.90 -42.74 -21.15
CA GLN A 30 15.53 -42.53 -21.60
C GLN A 30 14.62 -43.77 -21.46
N SER A 31 13.46 -43.56 -20.86
CA SER A 31 12.22 -44.19 -21.32
C SER A 31 11.08 -43.20 -21.18
N ASN A 32 10.55 -42.71 -22.30
CA ASN A 32 9.28 -42.04 -22.40
C ASN A 32 8.15 -42.99 -21.97
N GLY A 33 7.75 -42.87 -20.72
CA GLY A 33 6.54 -43.42 -20.18
C GLY A 33 6.08 -42.42 -19.17
N GLU A 34 5.01 -41.66 -19.45
CA GLU A 34 4.28 -40.92 -18.41
C GLU A 34 3.78 -41.96 -17.42
N SER A 35 4.60 -42.28 -16.42
CA SER A 35 4.13 -42.97 -15.23
C SER A 35 3.11 -42.03 -14.59
N VAL A 36 1.83 -42.34 -14.70
CA VAL A 36 0.78 -41.72 -13.91
C VAL A 36 1.11 -42.00 -12.44
N SER A 37 1.93 -41.16 -11.84
CA SER A 37 2.19 -41.23 -10.42
C SER A 37 0.86 -41.00 -9.68
N LEU A 38 0.56 -41.93 -8.75
CA LEU A 38 -0.62 -41.74 -7.88
C LEU A 38 -0.59 -40.36 -7.23
N PRO A 39 -1.74 -39.67 -7.12
CA PRO A 39 -1.81 -38.37 -6.47
C PRO A 39 -1.22 -38.44 -5.07
N SER A 40 -0.23 -37.59 -4.78
CA SER A 40 0.37 -37.47 -3.46
C SER A 40 0.43 -36.00 -3.02
N PHE A 41 0.24 -35.78 -1.74
CA PHE A 41 0.27 -34.43 -1.17
C PHE A 41 1.66 -33.78 -1.35
N GLU A 42 2.72 -34.54 -1.19
CA GLU A 42 4.11 -34.08 -1.42
C GLU A 42 4.32 -33.60 -2.87
N THR A 43 3.79 -34.34 -3.84
CA THR A 43 3.83 -33.93 -5.25
C THR A 43 3.06 -32.64 -5.49
N ALA A 44 1.88 -32.48 -4.86
CA ALA A 44 1.08 -31.27 -4.96
C ALA A 44 1.82 -30.07 -4.36
N GLN A 45 2.46 -30.23 -3.20
CA GLN A 45 3.30 -29.19 -2.57
C GLN A 45 4.47 -28.77 -3.47
N ASP A 46 5.21 -29.73 -4.01
CA ASP A 46 6.31 -29.49 -4.94
C ASP A 46 5.87 -28.72 -6.19
N LEU A 47 4.72 -29.08 -6.76
CA LEU A 47 4.14 -28.38 -7.91
C LEU A 47 3.76 -26.96 -7.56
N ALA A 48 3.13 -26.74 -6.41
CA ALA A 48 2.77 -25.42 -5.92
C ALA A 48 4.02 -24.55 -5.67
N ALA A 49 5.05 -25.11 -5.04
CA ALA A 49 6.32 -24.43 -4.79
C ALA A 49 7.03 -23.98 -6.08
N ARG A 50 6.86 -24.73 -7.17
CA ARG A 50 7.40 -24.41 -8.51
C ARG A 50 6.45 -23.50 -9.32
N GLY A 51 5.38 -22.98 -8.73
CA GLY A 51 4.40 -22.13 -9.42
C GLY A 51 3.50 -22.87 -10.43
N ARG A 52 3.53 -24.22 -10.45
CA ARG A 52 2.69 -25.04 -11.34
C ARG A 52 1.30 -25.25 -10.73
N LEU A 53 0.62 -24.14 -10.43
CA LEU A 53 -0.61 -24.12 -9.62
C LEU A 53 -1.75 -24.95 -10.21
N ASP A 54 -1.90 -25.01 -11.54
CA ASP A 54 -2.95 -25.85 -12.19
C ASP A 54 -2.73 -27.32 -11.96
N LYS A 55 -1.46 -27.77 -12.08
CA LYS A 55 -1.11 -29.16 -11.84
C LYS A 55 -1.23 -29.52 -10.35
N ALA A 56 -0.83 -28.59 -9.46
CA ALA A 56 -1.02 -28.76 -8.03
C ALA A 56 -2.50 -28.91 -7.68
N MET A 57 -3.37 -28.04 -8.20
CA MET A 57 -4.81 -28.11 -7.98
C MET A 57 -5.40 -29.44 -8.47
N ALA A 58 -5.01 -29.90 -9.67
CA ALA A 58 -5.49 -31.20 -10.19
C ALA A 58 -5.13 -32.36 -9.26
N GLN A 59 -3.92 -32.36 -8.67
CA GLN A 59 -3.53 -33.36 -7.68
C GLN A 59 -4.36 -33.25 -6.40
N LEU A 60 -4.57 -32.04 -5.91
CA LEU A 60 -5.38 -31.80 -4.70
C LEU A 60 -6.85 -32.18 -4.89
N ASP A 61 -7.44 -31.93 -6.07
CA ASP A 61 -8.81 -32.31 -6.40
C ASP A 61 -9.02 -33.84 -6.40
N GLU A 62 -7.98 -34.62 -6.70
CA GLU A 62 -8.02 -36.09 -6.56
C GLU A 62 -7.83 -36.53 -5.10
N LEU A 63 -6.99 -35.82 -4.34
CA LEU A 63 -6.73 -36.13 -2.93
C LEU A 63 -7.94 -35.87 -2.03
N VAL A 64 -8.70 -34.81 -2.30
CA VAL A 64 -9.96 -34.46 -1.58
C VAL A 64 -10.99 -35.60 -1.66
N LYS A 65 -10.97 -36.43 -2.74
CA LYS A 65 -11.91 -37.57 -2.91
C LYS A 65 -11.55 -38.79 -2.06
N GLN A 66 -10.37 -38.82 -1.46
CA GLN A 66 -9.91 -39.94 -0.62
C GLN A 66 -10.60 -39.93 0.74
N SER A 67 -10.74 -41.11 1.32
CA SER A 67 -11.28 -41.28 2.66
C SER A 67 -10.39 -42.21 3.49
N PRO A 68 -9.74 -41.71 4.54
CA PRO A 68 -9.71 -40.31 4.98
C PRO A 68 -8.96 -39.39 4.02
N GLU A 69 -9.37 -38.13 3.94
CA GLU A 69 -8.64 -37.10 3.20
C GLU A 69 -7.29 -36.81 3.87
N PRO A 70 -6.18 -36.73 3.11
CA PRO A 70 -4.87 -36.44 3.70
C PRO A 70 -4.80 -35.04 4.34
N ALA A 71 -4.17 -34.96 5.51
CA ALA A 71 -4.00 -33.71 6.24
C ALA A 71 -3.27 -32.64 5.40
N GLY A 72 -3.71 -31.38 5.47
CA GLY A 72 -3.10 -30.25 4.79
C GLY A 72 -3.56 -30.03 3.34
N VAL A 73 -4.31 -30.97 2.74
CA VAL A 73 -4.83 -30.86 1.36
C VAL A 73 -5.69 -29.60 1.22
N GLU A 74 -6.68 -29.42 2.07
CA GLU A 74 -7.57 -28.28 2.02
C GLU A 74 -6.88 -26.97 2.37
N ARG A 75 -5.87 -26.97 3.24
CA ARG A 75 -5.05 -25.78 3.49
C ARG A 75 -4.31 -25.35 2.24
N LEU A 76 -3.56 -26.25 1.60
CA LEU A 76 -2.80 -25.93 0.38
C LEU A 76 -3.72 -25.50 -0.76
N ARG A 77 -4.90 -26.13 -0.88
CA ARG A 77 -5.94 -25.76 -1.83
C ARG A 77 -6.42 -24.33 -1.57
N GLY A 78 -6.71 -23.98 -0.32
CA GLY A 78 -7.06 -22.64 0.11
C GLY A 78 -6.01 -21.59 -0.24
N LEU A 79 -4.73 -21.88 0.00
CA LEU A 79 -3.61 -20.98 -0.34
C LEU A 79 -3.51 -20.73 -1.85
N ILE A 80 -3.65 -21.76 -2.68
CA ILE A 80 -3.64 -21.62 -4.15
C ILE A 80 -4.85 -20.79 -4.62
N LEU A 81 -6.04 -21.05 -4.07
CA LEU A 81 -7.25 -20.29 -4.39
C LEU A 81 -7.12 -18.82 -3.99
N TYR A 82 -6.55 -18.54 -2.82
CA TYR A 82 -6.25 -17.18 -2.37
C TYR A 82 -5.28 -16.47 -3.32
N GLN A 83 -4.20 -17.14 -3.73
CA GLN A 83 -3.23 -16.58 -4.69
C GLN A 83 -3.89 -16.23 -6.04
N ARG A 84 -4.92 -16.97 -6.43
CA ARG A 84 -5.72 -16.71 -7.63
C ARG A 84 -6.84 -15.70 -7.43
N GLU A 85 -6.89 -15.05 -6.28
CA GLU A 85 -7.94 -14.10 -5.88
C GLU A 85 -9.36 -14.71 -5.87
N ARG A 86 -9.47 -16.05 -5.81
CA ARG A 86 -10.72 -16.79 -5.67
C ARG A 86 -11.11 -16.91 -4.19
N PHE A 87 -11.30 -15.74 -3.54
CA PHE A 87 -11.48 -15.65 -2.10
C PHE A 87 -12.68 -16.43 -1.55
N PRO A 88 -13.86 -16.46 -2.22
CA PRO A 88 -14.99 -17.27 -1.73
C PRO A 88 -14.66 -18.76 -1.62
N GLU A 89 -13.98 -19.32 -2.62
CA GLU A 89 -13.59 -20.73 -2.62
C GLU A 89 -12.44 -21.00 -1.65
N ALA A 90 -11.52 -20.04 -1.50
CA ALA A 90 -10.44 -20.13 -0.50
C ALA A 90 -11.02 -20.22 0.92
N ILE A 91 -12.04 -19.41 1.25
CA ILE A 91 -12.74 -19.47 2.54
C ILE A 91 -13.34 -20.85 2.75
N GLY A 92 -13.93 -21.47 1.72
CA GLY A 92 -14.47 -22.84 1.79
C GLY A 92 -13.37 -23.85 2.14
N ALA A 93 -12.26 -23.83 1.41
CA ALA A 93 -11.14 -24.73 1.64
C ALA A 93 -10.52 -24.55 3.04
N PHE A 94 -10.28 -23.30 3.49
CA PHE A 94 -9.78 -23.04 4.85
C PHE A 94 -10.80 -23.47 5.93
N THR A 95 -12.10 -23.38 5.65
CA THR A 95 -13.13 -23.87 6.58
C THR A 95 -13.04 -25.39 6.75
N ASN A 96 -12.82 -26.13 5.65
CA ASN A 96 -12.64 -27.57 5.68
C ASN A 96 -11.33 -27.95 6.39
N ALA A 97 -10.23 -27.22 6.14
CA ALA A 97 -8.96 -27.44 6.83
C ALA A 97 -9.10 -27.29 8.35
N VAL A 98 -9.78 -26.23 8.82
CA VAL A 98 -10.05 -26.00 10.26
C VAL A 98 -11.01 -27.07 10.83
N ALA A 99 -11.93 -27.61 10.03
CA ALA A 99 -12.79 -28.71 10.47
C ALA A 99 -12.01 -30.03 10.66
N GLN A 100 -10.93 -30.25 9.90
CA GLN A 100 -10.03 -31.40 10.04
C GLN A 100 -9.05 -31.19 11.22
N ASP A 101 -8.53 -29.99 11.38
CA ASP A 101 -7.62 -29.61 12.47
C ASP A 101 -8.01 -28.24 13.02
N ALA A 102 -8.70 -28.24 14.16
CA ALA A 102 -9.13 -27.01 14.83
C ALA A 102 -7.96 -26.15 15.35
N ALA A 103 -6.74 -26.68 15.39
CA ALA A 103 -5.52 -25.98 15.78
C ALA A 103 -4.72 -25.43 14.58
N ASP A 104 -5.20 -25.62 13.35
CA ASP A 104 -4.56 -25.08 12.14
C ASP A 104 -4.67 -23.54 12.10
N SER A 105 -3.75 -22.88 12.81
CA SER A 105 -3.70 -21.42 12.95
C SER A 105 -3.52 -20.71 11.61
N GLU A 106 -2.79 -21.30 10.67
CA GLU A 106 -2.58 -20.73 9.32
C GLU A 106 -3.91 -20.71 8.53
N SER A 107 -4.69 -21.78 8.56
CA SER A 107 -6.00 -21.81 7.90
C SER A 107 -7.00 -20.87 8.56
N ILE A 108 -6.98 -20.75 9.89
CA ILE A 108 -7.81 -19.79 10.62
C ILE A 108 -7.49 -18.36 10.18
N GLU A 109 -6.20 -18.01 10.16
CA GLU A 109 -5.74 -16.69 9.75
C GLU A 109 -6.09 -16.39 8.30
N MET A 110 -5.75 -17.28 7.37
CA MET A 110 -5.99 -17.10 5.95
C MET A 110 -7.48 -17.03 5.60
N ARG A 111 -8.33 -17.69 6.39
CA ARG A 111 -9.78 -17.50 6.32
C ARG A 111 -10.18 -16.07 6.68
N GLY A 112 -9.65 -15.52 7.78
CA GLY A 112 -9.86 -14.13 8.19
C GLY A 112 -9.36 -13.15 7.14
N VAL A 113 -8.14 -13.35 6.62
CA VAL A 113 -7.57 -12.52 5.56
C VAL A 113 -8.41 -12.56 4.29
N SER A 114 -8.91 -13.74 3.89
CA SER A 114 -9.78 -13.90 2.71
C SER A 114 -11.11 -13.16 2.87
N LEU A 115 -11.71 -13.18 4.06
CA LEU A 115 -12.91 -12.41 4.40
C LEU A 115 -12.63 -10.90 4.30
N PHE A 116 -11.51 -10.43 4.84
CA PHE A 116 -11.10 -9.03 4.74
C PHE A 116 -10.94 -8.59 3.26
N ARG A 117 -10.31 -9.43 2.43
CA ARG A 117 -10.14 -9.16 0.98
C ARG A 117 -11.48 -9.03 0.24
N LEU A 118 -12.53 -9.72 0.69
CA LEU A 118 -13.90 -9.60 0.19
C LEU A 118 -14.66 -8.38 0.75
N GLY A 119 -14.07 -7.61 1.68
CA GLY A 119 -14.76 -6.51 2.37
C GLY A 119 -15.73 -6.99 3.46
N ARG A 120 -15.69 -8.28 3.85
CA ARG A 120 -16.50 -8.86 4.92
C ARG A 120 -15.78 -8.69 6.27
N THR A 121 -15.37 -7.45 6.55
CA THR A 121 -14.51 -7.10 7.68
C THR A 121 -15.05 -7.54 9.05
N PRO A 122 -16.35 -7.34 9.38
CA PRO A 122 -16.86 -7.80 10.68
C PRO A 122 -16.74 -9.31 10.90
N GLU A 123 -16.82 -10.10 9.82
CA GLU A 123 -16.69 -11.55 9.87
C GLU A 123 -15.23 -12.01 9.94
N ALA A 124 -14.29 -11.19 9.44
CA ALA A 124 -12.86 -11.48 9.48
C ALA A 124 -12.29 -11.41 10.89
N ILE A 125 -12.76 -10.45 11.70
CA ILE A 125 -12.20 -10.14 13.04
C ILE A 125 -12.09 -11.36 13.95
N PRO A 126 -13.12 -12.17 14.19
CA PRO A 126 -13.03 -13.29 15.13
C PRO A 126 -11.98 -14.34 14.74
N PHE A 127 -11.77 -14.57 13.43
CA PHE A 127 -10.73 -15.50 12.96
C PHE A 127 -9.33 -14.93 13.16
N LEU A 128 -9.14 -13.64 12.89
CA LEU A 128 -7.86 -12.97 13.09
C LEU A 128 -7.53 -12.81 14.58
N GLU A 129 -8.52 -12.57 15.45
CA GLU A 129 -8.34 -12.57 16.91
C GLU A 129 -7.94 -13.95 17.42
N GLN A 130 -8.58 -15.02 16.89
CA GLN A 130 -8.22 -16.40 17.21
C GLN A 130 -6.80 -16.73 16.75
N ALA A 131 -6.41 -16.38 15.54
CA ALA A 131 -5.07 -16.57 15.02
C ALA A 131 -4.03 -15.83 15.87
N ARG A 132 -4.31 -14.58 16.27
CA ARG A 132 -3.44 -13.79 17.15
C ARG A 132 -3.20 -14.46 18.50
N ALA A 133 -4.22 -15.08 19.06
CA ALA A 133 -4.10 -15.79 20.34
C ALA A 133 -3.23 -17.05 20.27
N ALA A 134 -3.02 -17.61 19.06
CA ALA A 134 -2.24 -18.82 18.79
C ALA A 134 -0.78 -18.54 18.37
N VAL A 135 -0.27 -17.33 18.52
CA VAL A 135 0.98 -16.77 17.94
C VAL A 135 2.27 -17.56 18.20
N GLU A 136 2.33 -18.52 19.14
CA GLU A 136 3.55 -19.32 19.31
C GLU A 136 3.89 -20.24 18.11
N SER A 137 2.98 -20.37 17.12
CA SER A 137 3.12 -21.29 15.99
C SER A 137 2.86 -20.70 14.60
N ALA A 138 2.50 -19.42 14.45
CA ALA A 138 2.12 -18.82 13.18
C ALA A 138 3.29 -18.23 12.40
N ASN A 139 3.34 -18.49 11.07
CA ASN A 139 4.33 -17.91 10.15
C ASN A 139 4.01 -16.47 9.74
N ILE A 140 2.83 -15.97 10.06
CA ILE A 140 2.34 -14.64 9.69
C ILE A 140 1.80 -13.95 10.94
N ASP A 141 2.03 -12.64 11.06
CA ASP A 141 1.49 -11.86 12.16
C ASP A 141 0.14 -11.24 11.75
N PRO A 142 -1.00 -11.67 12.32
CA PRO A 142 -2.32 -11.19 11.95
C PRO A 142 -2.59 -9.75 12.39
N ASN A 143 -1.73 -9.15 13.22
CA ASN A 143 -1.97 -7.85 13.83
C ASN A 143 -2.15 -6.73 12.81
N TYR A 144 -1.41 -6.74 11.67
CA TYR A 144 -1.57 -5.71 10.65
C TYR A 144 -2.97 -5.73 10.01
N VAL A 145 -3.43 -6.92 9.56
CA VAL A 145 -4.76 -7.06 8.94
C VAL A 145 -5.87 -6.80 9.96
N LEU A 146 -5.68 -7.28 11.19
CA LEU A 146 -6.60 -7.06 12.29
C LEU A 146 -6.75 -5.57 12.62
N ALA A 147 -5.63 -4.81 12.62
CA ALA A 147 -5.67 -3.37 12.80
C ALA A 147 -6.49 -2.66 11.72
N LEU A 148 -6.32 -3.08 10.45
CA LEU A 148 -7.11 -2.54 9.35
C LEU A 148 -8.62 -2.88 9.52
N CYS A 149 -8.92 -4.13 9.94
CA CYS A 149 -10.28 -4.55 10.22
C CYS A 149 -10.93 -3.71 11.33
N TYR A 150 -10.21 -3.48 12.42
CA TYR A 150 -10.71 -2.65 13.51
C TYR A 150 -10.96 -1.20 13.07
N ALA A 151 -10.08 -0.63 12.23
CA ALA A 151 -10.31 0.71 11.68
C ALA A 151 -11.58 0.77 10.81
N ASP A 152 -11.85 -0.25 9.99
CA ASP A 152 -13.04 -0.33 9.14
C ASP A 152 -14.35 -0.39 9.96
N VAL A 153 -14.32 -1.02 11.13
CA VAL A 153 -15.48 -1.09 12.03
C VAL A 153 -15.45 -0.03 13.14
N GLN A 154 -14.61 0.99 12.99
CA GLN A 154 -14.48 2.15 13.88
C GLN A 154 -14.01 1.80 15.32
N ARG A 155 -13.37 0.65 15.51
CA ARG A 155 -12.71 0.26 16.76
C ARG A 155 -11.27 0.81 16.78
N TYR A 156 -11.13 2.14 16.83
CA TYR A 156 -9.84 2.82 16.59
C TYR A 156 -8.79 2.53 17.66
N ASP A 157 -9.18 2.39 18.92
CA ASP A 157 -8.25 2.02 20.00
C ASP A 157 -7.70 0.60 19.83
N ASP A 158 -8.55 -0.34 19.41
CA ASP A 158 -8.12 -1.71 19.10
C ASP A 158 -7.23 -1.75 17.86
N SER A 159 -7.54 -0.92 16.86
CA SER A 159 -6.70 -0.73 15.67
C SER A 159 -5.31 -0.23 16.04
N ARG A 160 -5.21 0.81 16.89
CA ARG A 160 -3.93 1.34 17.38
C ARG A 160 -3.14 0.29 18.13
N ARG A 161 -3.77 -0.45 19.06
CA ARG A 161 -3.12 -1.53 19.81
C ARG A 161 -2.60 -2.64 18.91
N ALA A 162 -3.35 -3.01 17.87
CA ALA A 162 -2.92 -4.02 16.91
C ALA A 162 -1.76 -3.51 16.05
N PHE A 163 -1.78 -2.25 15.57
CA PHE A 163 -0.62 -1.65 14.91
C PHE A 163 0.60 -1.59 15.83
N ALA A 164 0.41 -1.18 17.07
CA ALA A 164 1.49 -1.11 18.04
C ALA A 164 2.13 -2.49 18.26
N ALA A 165 1.31 -3.53 18.43
CA ALA A 165 1.80 -4.91 18.57
C ALA A 165 2.59 -5.37 17.35
N GLN A 166 2.08 -5.08 16.11
CA GLN A 166 2.77 -5.42 14.86
C GLN A 166 4.19 -4.86 14.77
N PHE A 167 4.41 -3.66 15.32
CA PHE A 167 5.70 -2.95 15.22
C PHE A 167 6.48 -2.92 16.53
N GLY A 168 6.02 -3.66 17.55
CA GLY A 168 6.72 -3.78 18.82
C GLY A 168 6.71 -2.52 19.68
N PHE A 169 5.67 -1.68 19.56
CA PHE A 169 5.48 -0.51 20.40
C PHE A 169 4.56 -0.79 21.59
N GLU A 170 4.79 -0.10 22.69
CA GLU A 170 3.81 -0.06 23.78
C GLU A 170 2.51 0.58 23.26
N PRO A 171 1.33 -0.03 23.51
CA PRO A 171 0.07 0.33 22.87
C PRO A 171 -0.38 1.78 23.03
N ASP A 172 -0.05 2.42 24.17
CA ASP A 172 -0.44 3.78 24.51
C ASP A 172 0.76 4.75 24.49
N SER A 173 1.88 4.38 23.83
CA SER A 173 3.04 5.25 23.66
C SER A 173 2.82 6.31 22.59
N ALA A 174 3.56 7.41 22.66
CA ALA A 174 3.54 8.47 21.67
C ALA A 174 3.79 7.92 20.23
N ARG A 175 4.71 6.97 20.10
CA ARG A 175 5.03 6.31 18.82
C ARG A 175 3.86 5.46 18.29
N ALA A 176 3.14 4.76 19.18
CA ALA A 176 1.96 3.99 18.78
C ALA A 176 0.84 4.91 18.26
N HIS A 177 0.61 6.04 18.93
CA HIS A 177 -0.32 7.07 18.49
C HIS A 177 0.10 7.67 17.14
N LEU A 178 1.36 8.04 16.95
CA LEU A 178 1.88 8.55 15.68
C LEU A 178 1.69 7.54 14.54
N LEU A 179 2.04 6.27 14.77
CA LEU A 179 1.87 5.20 13.79
C LEU A 179 0.40 5.03 13.40
N ALA A 180 -0.50 4.93 14.38
CA ALA A 180 -1.93 4.81 14.14
C ALA A 180 -2.47 6.00 13.35
N GLY A 181 -2.09 7.21 13.71
CA GLY A 181 -2.47 8.44 13.01
C GLY A 181 -2.04 8.42 11.54
N ARG A 182 -0.81 8.03 11.23
CA ARG A 182 -0.32 7.87 9.84
C ARG A 182 -1.10 6.81 9.07
N MET A 183 -1.40 5.67 9.71
CA MET A 183 -2.19 4.62 9.09
C MET A 183 -3.64 5.05 8.84
N PHE A 184 -4.23 5.80 9.76
CA PHE A 184 -5.58 6.36 9.60
C PHE A 184 -5.62 7.40 8.49
N LEU A 185 -4.64 8.30 8.38
CA LEU A 185 -4.56 9.27 7.30
C LEU A 185 -4.48 8.59 5.93
N ARG A 186 -3.68 7.54 5.78
CA ARG A 186 -3.60 6.73 4.54
C ARG A 186 -4.93 6.08 4.15
N ARG A 187 -5.84 5.90 5.10
CA ARG A 187 -7.19 5.36 4.90
C ARG A 187 -8.25 6.47 4.81
N GLU A 188 -7.84 7.71 4.67
CA GLU A 188 -8.71 8.89 4.62
C GLU A 188 -9.53 9.15 5.90
N LEU A 189 -9.17 8.51 7.01
CA LEU A 189 -9.75 8.73 8.34
C LEU A 189 -9.08 9.95 9.00
N ARG A 190 -9.30 11.12 8.42
CA ARG A 190 -8.57 12.36 8.74
C ARG A 190 -8.79 12.84 10.18
N GLU A 191 -10.04 12.77 10.66
CA GLU A 191 -10.37 13.14 12.03
C GLU A 191 -9.61 12.29 13.05
N GLN A 192 -9.65 10.98 12.87
CA GLN A 192 -8.96 10.02 13.75
C GLN A 192 -7.46 10.20 13.68
N ALA A 193 -6.91 10.46 12.48
CA ALA A 193 -5.50 10.75 12.30
C ALA A 193 -5.07 11.98 13.11
N GLY A 194 -5.86 13.06 13.09
CA GLY A 194 -5.61 14.27 13.87
C GLY A 194 -5.70 14.04 15.38
N VAL A 195 -6.69 13.24 15.83
CA VAL A 195 -6.81 12.85 17.23
C VAL A 195 -5.58 12.09 17.72
N GLU A 196 -5.13 11.10 16.94
CA GLU A 196 -3.97 10.30 17.31
C GLU A 196 -2.66 11.12 17.27
N ALA A 197 -2.47 12.00 16.29
CA ALA A 197 -1.32 12.91 16.25
C ALA A 197 -1.28 13.86 17.46
N THR A 198 -2.45 14.40 17.86
CA THR A 198 -2.57 15.27 19.05
C THR A 198 -2.22 14.51 20.33
N LYS A 199 -2.68 13.26 20.47
CA LYS A 199 -2.33 12.42 21.62
C LYS A 199 -0.83 12.11 21.64
N ALA A 200 -0.22 11.85 20.48
CA ALA A 200 1.21 11.62 20.37
C ALA A 200 2.01 12.83 20.92
N LEU A 201 1.66 14.05 20.50
CA LEU A 201 2.31 15.27 20.96
C LEU A 201 2.01 15.62 22.41
N ALA A 202 0.84 15.23 22.95
CA ALA A 202 0.54 15.39 24.36
C ALA A 202 1.43 14.52 25.26
N LEU A 203 1.84 13.33 24.77
CA LEU A 203 2.75 12.43 25.46
C LEU A 203 4.23 12.81 25.25
N GLU A 204 4.60 13.23 24.05
CA GLU A 204 5.94 13.61 23.65
C GLU A 204 5.91 14.84 22.74
N PRO A 205 6.00 16.06 23.27
CA PRO A 205 5.85 17.32 22.50
C PRO A 205 6.90 17.52 21.40
N SER A 206 8.04 16.83 21.49
CA SER A 206 9.12 16.88 20.50
C SER A 206 9.23 15.62 19.66
N LEU A 207 8.16 14.80 19.62
CA LEU A 207 8.16 13.58 18.81
C LEU A 207 8.32 13.90 17.32
N PRO A 208 9.40 13.47 16.66
CA PRO A 208 9.60 13.72 15.25
C PRO A 208 8.44 13.18 14.40
N LEU A 209 8.11 13.90 13.32
CA LEU A 209 7.04 13.58 12.37
C LEU A 209 5.60 13.73 12.92
N ALA A 210 5.43 14.13 14.16
CA ALA A 210 4.10 14.27 14.74
C ALA A 210 3.43 15.60 14.32
N HIS A 211 4.18 16.70 14.30
CA HIS A 211 3.74 17.96 13.72
C HIS A 211 3.54 17.87 12.21
N GLU A 212 4.41 17.11 11.49
CA GLU A 212 4.22 16.84 10.06
C GLU A 212 2.88 16.14 9.81
N LEU A 213 2.53 15.13 10.60
CA LEU A 213 1.23 14.44 10.47
C LEU A 213 0.05 15.40 10.70
N LEU A 214 0.12 16.31 11.68
CA LEU A 214 -0.92 17.33 11.86
C LEU A 214 -1.00 18.28 10.66
N GLY A 215 0.14 18.68 10.11
CA GLY A 215 0.21 19.46 8.89
C GLY A 215 -0.42 18.77 7.69
N GLU A 216 -0.14 17.47 7.49
CA GLU A 216 -0.76 16.64 6.44
C GLU A 216 -2.28 16.55 6.62
N VAL A 217 -2.75 16.33 7.85
CA VAL A 217 -4.19 16.29 8.17
C VAL A 217 -4.83 17.64 7.86
N ALA A 218 -4.18 18.75 8.23
CA ALA A 218 -4.67 20.09 7.95
C ALA A 218 -4.76 20.37 6.44
N LEU A 219 -3.73 19.99 5.66
CA LEU A 219 -3.74 20.07 4.19
C LEU A 219 -4.89 19.27 3.58
N ALA A 220 -5.09 18.03 4.05
CA ALA A 220 -6.17 17.18 3.60
C ALA A 220 -7.56 17.75 3.91
N ASN A 221 -7.68 18.55 4.96
CA ASN A 221 -8.91 19.27 5.34
C ASN A 221 -9.04 20.65 4.68
N GLY A 222 -8.03 21.10 3.90
CA GLY A 222 -8.02 22.43 3.27
C GLY A 222 -7.62 23.56 4.20
N ASP A 223 -7.17 23.29 5.43
CA ASP A 223 -6.69 24.28 6.38
C ASP A 223 -5.19 24.56 6.20
N ALA A 224 -4.88 25.36 5.18
CA ALA A 224 -3.51 25.75 4.88
C ALA A 224 -2.85 26.55 6.02
N ALA A 225 -3.62 27.28 6.82
CA ALA A 225 -3.04 28.07 7.91
C ALA A 225 -2.51 27.18 9.04
N THR A 226 -3.31 26.21 9.48
CA THR A 226 -2.87 25.20 10.45
C THR A 226 -1.73 24.36 9.89
N ALA A 227 -1.80 23.97 8.62
CA ALA A 227 -0.74 23.21 7.97
C ALA A 227 0.60 23.94 8.04
N ILE A 228 0.65 25.22 7.64
CA ILE A 228 1.89 26.02 7.72
C ILE A 228 2.42 26.04 9.15
N LYS A 229 1.55 26.33 10.13
CA LYS A 229 1.96 26.39 11.53
C LYS A 229 2.63 25.10 12.00
N GLU A 230 1.99 23.97 11.77
CA GLU A 230 2.48 22.66 12.24
C GLU A 230 3.75 22.23 11.48
N LEU A 231 3.79 22.41 10.16
CA LEU A 231 4.96 22.06 9.35
C LEU A 231 6.17 22.97 9.65
N GLU A 232 5.97 24.26 9.98
CA GLU A 232 7.04 25.13 10.43
C GLU A 232 7.64 24.71 11.77
N ILE A 233 6.83 24.14 12.68
CA ILE A 233 7.34 23.55 13.92
C ILE A 233 8.19 22.32 13.59
N GLU A 234 7.68 21.41 12.74
CA GLU A 234 8.43 20.20 12.33
C GLU A 234 9.77 20.56 11.66
N ARG A 235 9.80 21.64 10.85
CA ARG A 235 11.02 22.13 10.22
C ARG A 235 12.16 22.43 11.21
N THR A 236 11.83 22.76 12.45
CA THR A 236 12.83 23.00 13.50
C THR A 236 13.49 21.71 13.98
N PHE A 237 12.79 20.57 13.87
CA PHE A 237 13.30 19.26 14.27
C PHE A 237 14.05 18.56 13.13
N ASP A 238 13.52 18.65 11.89
CA ASP A 238 14.14 18.04 10.71
C ASP A 238 14.26 19.04 9.53
N PRO A 239 15.28 19.92 9.54
CA PRO A 239 15.47 20.93 8.51
C PRO A 239 16.03 20.37 7.18
N MET A 240 16.23 19.05 7.09
CA MET A 240 16.75 18.39 5.88
C MET A 240 15.76 17.44 5.23
N ASN A 241 14.51 17.43 5.68
CA ASN A 241 13.44 16.60 5.13
C ASN A 241 12.85 17.25 3.85
N PRO A 242 13.06 16.67 2.65
CA PRO A 242 12.54 17.22 1.41
C PRO A 242 11.00 17.22 1.34
N ASP A 243 10.38 16.17 1.85
CA ASP A 243 8.90 16.03 1.86
C ASP A 243 8.24 17.13 2.68
N LEU A 244 8.87 17.54 3.77
CA LEU A 244 8.41 18.64 4.61
C LEU A 244 8.35 19.96 3.82
N TYR A 245 9.38 20.26 3.04
CA TYR A 245 9.43 21.47 2.22
C TYR A 245 8.45 21.42 1.04
N ASP A 246 8.20 20.26 0.46
CA ASP A 246 7.17 20.07 -0.56
C ASP A 246 5.77 20.39 0.03
N ARG A 247 5.45 19.84 1.21
CA ARG A 247 4.19 20.13 1.92
C ARG A 247 4.06 21.59 2.35
N LEU A 248 5.14 22.20 2.83
CA LEU A 248 5.15 23.64 3.13
C LEU A 248 4.87 24.46 1.87
N GLY A 249 5.50 24.08 0.75
CA GLY A 249 5.26 24.72 -0.53
C GLY A 249 3.80 24.66 -0.96
N ASP A 250 3.18 23.47 -0.92
CA ASP A 250 1.75 23.28 -1.19
C ASP A 250 0.87 24.13 -0.25
N ALA A 251 1.16 24.12 1.05
CA ALA A 251 0.44 24.91 2.04
C ALA A 251 0.54 26.42 1.75
N TYR A 252 1.71 26.91 1.39
CA TYR A 252 1.92 28.33 1.04
C TYR A 252 1.23 28.69 -0.28
N VAL A 253 1.24 27.81 -1.30
CA VAL A 253 0.52 28.03 -2.56
C VAL A 253 -0.98 28.17 -2.28
N ARG A 254 -1.57 27.24 -1.53
CA ARG A 254 -3.00 27.29 -1.14
C ARG A 254 -3.36 28.51 -0.33
N LYS A 255 -2.43 29.03 0.45
CA LYS A 255 -2.62 30.27 1.23
C LYS A 255 -2.42 31.54 0.41
N GLY A 256 -1.89 31.43 -0.84
CA GLY A 256 -1.54 32.59 -1.69
C GLY A 256 -0.24 33.28 -1.28
N LEU A 257 0.60 32.62 -0.48
CA LEU A 257 1.90 33.13 -0.01
C LEU A 257 3.01 32.64 -0.98
N TYR A 258 2.95 33.13 -2.22
CA TYR A 258 3.74 32.58 -3.33
C TYR A 258 5.24 32.75 -3.17
N THR A 259 5.73 33.82 -2.54
CA THR A 259 7.16 34.01 -2.27
C THR A 259 7.68 32.95 -1.30
N GLN A 260 6.95 32.68 -0.21
CA GLN A 260 7.31 31.63 0.74
C GLN A 260 7.18 30.24 0.10
N ALA A 261 6.20 30.03 -0.76
CA ALA A 261 6.08 28.79 -1.54
C ALA A 261 7.31 28.55 -2.39
N GLN A 262 7.76 29.55 -3.14
CA GLN A 262 8.98 29.48 -3.96
C GLN A 262 10.22 29.11 -3.13
N GLU A 263 10.41 29.76 -1.97
CA GLU A 263 11.55 29.46 -1.08
C GLU A 263 11.52 28.00 -0.58
N ALA A 264 10.36 27.54 -0.10
CA ALA A 264 10.20 26.17 0.38
C ALA A 264 10.40 25.15 -0.73
N LEU A 265 9.76 25.34 -1.89
CA LEU A 265 9.84 24.41 -3.02
C LEU A 265 11.26 24.35 -3.63
N ASN A 266 11.97 25.47 -3.71
CA ASN A 266 13.38 25.47 -4.11
C ASN A 266 14.24 24.64 -3.15
N ARG A 267 13.92 24.68 -1.85
CA ARG A 267 14.60 23.84 -0.87
C ARG A 267 14.27 22.37 -1.06
N ALA A 268 13.00 22.03 -1.35
CA ALA A 268 12.59 20.66 -1.68
C ALA A 268 13.36 20.12 -2.90
N VAL A 269 13.41 20.86 -4.00
CA VAL A 269 14.15 20.50 -5.22
C VAL A 269 15.65 20.33 -4.95
N LEU A 270 16.23 21.18 -4.11
CA LEU A 270 17.65 21.08 -3.76
C LEU A 270 17.95 19.80 -2.97
N LEU A 271 17.06 19.41 -2.07
CA LEU A 271 17.22 18.22 -1.22
C LEU A 271 16.91 16.93 -1.96
N GLU A 272 15.89 16.94 -2.82
CA GLU A 272 15.47 15.79 -3.63
C GLU A 272 15.15 16.20 -5.08
N PRO A 273 16.17 16.30 -5.95
CA PRO A 273 15.98 16.69 -7.35
C PRO A 273 15.15 15.71 -8.19
N SER A 274 14.92 14.48 -7.70
CA SER A 274 14.14 13.44 -8.39
C SER A 274 12.63 13.50 -8.10
N ALA A 275 12.18 14.33 -7.16
CA ALA A 275 10.78 14.48 -6.84
C ALA A 275 10.07 15.42 -7.83
N THR A 276 9.06 14.92 -8.54
CA THR A 276 8.33 15.69 -9.58
C THR A 276 7.41 16.77 -8.98
N GLY A 277 6.81 16.49 -7.80
CA GLY A 277 5.85 17.39 -7.15
C GLY A 277 6.33 18.83 -6.98
N PRO A 278 7.50 19.07 -6.39
CA PRO A 278 8.02 20.42 -6.19
C PRO A 278 8.21 21.22 -7.48
N TYR A 279 8.61 20.59 -8.59
CA TYR A 279 8.72 21.26 -9.89
C TYR A 279 7.37 21.72 -10.43
N ILE A 280 6.32 20.90 -10.27
CA ILE A 280 4.96 21.26 -10.68
C ILE A 280 4.46 22.45 -9.86
N LEU A 281 4.62 22.40 -8.54
CA LEU A 281 4.22 23.47 -7.63
C LEU A 281 5.03 24.77 -7.85
N LEU A 282 6.32 24.69 -8.20
CA LEU A 282 7.11 25.85 -8.62
C LEU A 282 6.55 26.45 -9.90
N GLY A 283 6.22 25.64 -10.89
CA GLY A 283 5.59 26.10 -12.11
C GLY A 283 4.28 26.82 -11.84
N GLU A 284 3.41 26.28 -10.99
CA GLU A 284 2.18 26.96 -10.56
C GLU A 284 2.48 28.26 -9.82
N THR A 285 3.43 28.23 -8.88
CA THR A 285 3.85 29.39 -8.10
C THR A 285 4.33 30.53 -9.00
N PHE A 286 5.16 30.27 -9.97
CA PHE A 286 5.66 31.29 -10.91
C PHE A 286 4.55 31.83 -11.82
N LEU A 287 3.57 31.01 -12.24
CA LEU A 287 2.38 31.50 -12.94
C LEU A 287 1.57 32.49 -12.06
N LYS A 288 1.43 32.19 -10.77
CA LYS A 288 0.72 33.10 -9.81
C LYS A 288 1.52 34.38 -9.54
N LEU A 289 2.84 34.34 -9.60
CA LEU A 289 3.72 35.51 -9.51
C LEU A 289 3.77 36.33 -10.81
N ASN A 290 3.07 35.86 -11.88
CA ASN A 290 3.13 36.44 -13.22
C ASN A 290 4.53 36.39 -13.88
N GLU A 291 5.24 35.31 -13.61
CA GLU A 291 6.56 34.99 -14.13
C GLU A 291 6.52 33.73 -15.02
N PRO A 292 5.83 33.79 -16.20
CA PRO A 292 5.55 32.60 -16.98
C PRO A 292 6.79 31.97 -17.66
N ILE A 293 7.87 32.72 -17.84
CA ILE A 293 9.12 32.18 -18.39
C ILE A 293 9.77 31.22 -17.38
N GLU A 294 9.80 31.59 -16.11
CA GLU A 294 10.30 30.74 -15.04
C GLU A 294 9.40 29.52 -14.86
N ALA A 295 8.07 29.72 -14.96
CA ALA A 295 7.14 28.61 -14.92
C ALA A 295 7.42 27.57 -16.03
N LEU A 296 7.69 28.00 -17.28
CA LEU A 296 8.07 27.11 -18.37
C LEU A 296 9.30 26.27 -18.02
N HIS A 297 10.32 26.87 -17.42
CA HIS A 297 11.56 26.16 -17.06
C HIS A 297 11.28 24.97 -16.12
N TYR A 298 10.53 25.19 -15.04
CA TYR A 298 10.22 24.15 -14.08
C TYR A 298 9.22 23.10 -14.62
N LEU A 299 8.21 23.54 -15.37
CA LEU A 299 7.20 22.65 -15.96
C LEU A 299 7.78 21.77 -17.07
N ASP A 300 8.68 22.29 -17.89
CA ASP A 300 9.41 21.49 -18.89
C ASP A 300 10.25 20.40 -18.22
N HIS A 301 10.82 20.68 -17.04
CA HIS A 301 11.53 19.67 -16.26
C HIS A 301 10.57 18.61 -15.74
N ALA A 302 9.44 19.02 -15.15
CA ALA A 302 8.41 18.10 -14.63
C ALA A 302 7.84 17.18 -15.69
N VAL A 303 7.58 17.68 -16.94
CA VAL A 303 7.10 16.85 -18.06
C VAL A 303 8.13 15.80 -18.46
N LYS A 304 9.42 16.10 -18.42
CA LYS A 304 10.47 15.12 -18.70
C LYS A 304 10.54 14.01 -17.66
N MET A 305 10.21 14.32 -16.42
CA MET A 305 10.17 13.34 -15.31
C MET A 305 8.89 12.47 -15.37
N ASP A 306 7.73 13.08 -15.63
CA ASP A 306 6.45 12.38 -15.81
C ASP A 306 5.66 12.93 -16.99
N PRO A 307 5.85 12.36 -18.20
CA PRO A 307 5.14 12.78 -19.41
C PRO A 307 3.63 12.45 -19.41
N THR A 308 3.14 11.78 -18.39
CA THR A 308 1.72 11.36 -18.31
C THR A 308 0.90 12.17 -17.33
N ASN A 309 1.52 13.13 -16.66
CA ASN A 309 0.85 13.97 -15.68
C ASN A 309 0.07 15.10 -16.36
N TYR A 310 -1.26 14.93 -16.45
CA TYR A 310 -2.13 15.93 -17.10
C TYR A 310 -2.14 17.30 -16.40
N ILE A 311 -1.85 17.38 -15.09
CA ILE A 311 -1.77 18.65 -14.35
C ILE A 311 -0.57 19.46 -14.87
N THR A 312 0.58 18.80 -15.05
CA THR A 312 1.79 19.44 -15.58
C THR A 312 1.54 20.00 -16.97
N HIS A 313 0.93 19.22 -17.88
CA HIS A 313 0.58 19.67 -19.24
C HIS A 313 -0.40 20.85 -19.22
N ASN A 314 -1.38 20.84 -18.29
CA ASN A 314 -2.32 21.96 -18.17
C ASN A 314 -1.62 23.26 -17.70
N LEU A 315 -0.72 23.17 -16.72
CA LEU A 315 0.07 24.33 -16.25
C LEU A 315 1.03 24.82 -17.35
N LEU A 316 1.66 23.89 -18.07
CA LEU A 316 2.55 24.21 -19.18
C LEU A 316 1.82 24.94 -20.31
N ALA A 317 0.60 24.50 -20.65
CA ALA A 317 -0.26 25.20 -21.62
C ALA A 317 -0.58 26.63 -21.16
N GLN A 318 -0.87 26.81 -19.85
CA GLN A 318 -1.11 28.15 -19.31
C GLN A 318 0.15 29.04 -19.40
N ALA A 319 1.33 28.49 -19.14
CA ALA A 319 2.60 29.22 -19.23
C ALA A 319 2.93 29.60 -20.70
N TYR A 320 2.72 28.70 -21.67
CA TYR A 320 2.86 29.00 -23.09
C TYR A 320 1.87 30.08 -23.55
N LYS A 321 0.61 30.00 -23.08
CA LYS A 321 -0.38 31.03 -23.39
C LYS A 321 0.03 32.41 -22.83
N ALA A 322 0.54 32.46 -21.60
CA ALA A 322 0.99 33.69 -20.97
C ALA A 322 2.20 34.32 -21.67
N THR A 323 3.06 33.50 -22.33
CA THR A 323 4.20 33.97 -23.13
C THR A 323 3.86 34.20 -24.60
N GLY A 324 2.57 34.10 -25.00
CA GLY A 324 2.12 34.32 -26.38
C GLY A 324 2.38 33.14 -27.35
N GLN A 325 2.82 31.99 -26.86
CA GLN A 325 3.11 30.79 -27.66
C GLN A 325 1.84 29.94 -27.86
N VAL A 326 0.85 30.47 -28.59
CA VAL A 326 -0.50 29.90 -28.70
C VAL A 326 -0.51 28.48 -29.26
N ASP A 327 0.29 28.20 -30.30
CA ASP A 327 0.35 26.87 -30.92
C ASP A 327 0.90 25.81 -29.94
N ALA A 328 1.90 26.18 -29.13
CA ALA A 328 2.44 25.30 -28.11
C ALA A 328 1.37 25.04 -27.00
N ALA A 329 0.69 26.09 -26.56
CA ALA A 329 -0.38 25.96 -25.57
C ALA A 329 -1.51 25.01 -26.06
N ASN A 330 -1.93 25.12 -27.31
CA ASN A 330 -2.97 24.27 -27.89
C ASN A 330 -2.54 22.80 -27.96
N ARG A 331 -1.26 22.52 -28.26
CA ARG A 331 -0.74 21.13 -28.23
C ARG A 331 -0.77 20.53 -26.83
N GLU A 332 -0.36 21.31 -25.83
CA GLU A 332 -0.38 20.84 -24.44
C GLU A 332 -1.81 20.60 -23.93
N PHE A 333 -2.78 21.48 -24.26
CA PHE A 333 -4.18 21.24 -23.92
C PHE A 333 -4.74 20.00 -24.61
N GLN A 334 -4.34 19.70 -25.84
CA GLN A 334 -4.77 18.47 -26.53
C GLN A 334 -4.20 17.24 -25.79
N LEU A 335 -2.94 17.28 -25.35
CA LEU A 335 -2.33 16.20 -24.55
C LEU A 335 -3.09 15.96 -23.24
N VAL A 336 -3.56 17.02 -22.57
CA VAL A 336 -4.40 16.88 -21.35
C VAL A 336 -5.64 16.03 -21.65
N VAL A 337 -6.35 16.35 -22.76
CA VAL A 337 -7.55 15.62 -23.17
C VAL A 337 -7.21 14.15 -23.49
N ASP A 338 -6.14 13.93 -24.25
CA ASP A 338 -5.72 12.58 -24.67
C ASP A 338 -5.29 11.70 -23.47
N ILE A 339 -4.63 12.29 -22.47
CA ILE A 339 -4.23 11.58 -21.23
C ILE A 339 -5.48 11.23 -20.41
N GLN A 340 -6.42 12.17 -20.26
CA GLN A 340 -7.65 11.93 -19.51
C GLN A 340 -8.47 10.81 -20.17
N HIS A 341 -8.66 10.84 -21.49
CA HIS A 341 -9.39 9.78 -22.22
C HIS A 341 -8.73 8.40 -22.13
N ARG A 342 -7.40 8.32 -22.04
CA ARG A 342 -6.70 7.04 -21.83
C ARG A 342 -6.93 6.47 -20.42
N ASN A 343 -7.17 7.33 -19.45
CA ASN A 343 -7.41 6.95 -18.06
C ASN A 343 -8.88 6.68 -17.74
N ASP A 344 -9.82 7.05 -18.63
CA ASP A 344 -11.22 6.69 -18.48
C ASP A 344 -11.40 5.18 -18.66
N PRO A 345 -12.07 4.49 -17.73
CA PRO A 345 -12.40 3.09 -17.91
C PRO A 345 -13.29 2.96 -19.15
N LYS A 346 -12.84 2.16 -20.14
CA LYS A 346 -13.70 1.81 -21.28
C LYS A 346 -15.02 1.26 -20.73
N PRO A 347 -16.19 1.71 -21.25
CA PRO A 347 -17.45 1.10 -20.90
C PRO A 347 -17.36 -0.39 -21.24
N GLU A 348 -17.64 -1.24 -20.24
CA GLU A 348 -17.75 -2.68 -20.46
C GLU A 348 -18.82 -2.87 -21.56
N GLU A 349 -18.41 -3.39 -22.71
CA GLU A 349 -19.35 -3.85 -23.74
C GLU A 349 -20.20 -4.96 -23.11
N LYS A 350 -21.48 -4.66 -22.93
CA LYS A 350 -22.49 -5.58 -22.44
C LYS A 350 -22.87 -6.60 -23.49
#